data_39163307fe101f84ffc8bec40e93c86b
#
_entry.id   39163307fe101f84ffc8bec40e93c86b
#
_cell.length_a   1.000
_cell.length_b   1.000
_cell.length_c   1.000
_cell.angle_alpha   90.00
_cell.angle_beta   90.00
_cell.angle_gamma   90.00
#
_symmetry.space_group_name_H-M   'P 1'
#
loop_
_entity.id
_entity.type
_entity.pdbx_description
1 polymer ?
#
loop_
_entity_poly.entity_id
_entity_poly.type
_entity_poly.pdbx_seq_one_letter_code
_entity_poly.pdbx_strand_id
1 'polypeptide(L)'
;MGTDHKEKLIRVLQILEETDEKSPMNATQILKYLEEEYQIEQVDRRSVYRDIKMLQFCGYEIYQCADKKMGWYMKKHIFSDWEIKIMLDAVQQARCISAKEAKELKERLLDLTSKRSRSRFCHMMTPKAGNMDSDRETGYYIETMLEAMYLHKKNEF
;
A
#
# COMPACT_ATOMS: atom_id res chain seq x y z
N MET A 1 -19.79 9.53 23.82
CA MET A 1 -19.15 10.55 22.97
C MET A 1 -19.63 10.32 21.55
N GLY A 2 -20.23 11.33 20.91
CA GLY A 2 -20.71 11.15 19.53
C GLY A 2 -19.53 10.97 18.59
N THR A 3 -19.51 9.90 17.85
CA THR A 3 -18.48 9.61 16.85
C THR A 3 -18.44 10.76 15.84
N ASP A 4 -17.29 11.40 15.69
CA ASP A 4 -17.13 12.47 14.71
C ASP A 4 -17.32 11.86 13.30
N HIS A 5 -18.29 12.38 12.55
CA HIS A 5 -18.55 11.93 11.18
C HIS A 5 -17.32 12.01 10.29
N LYS A 6 -16.38 12.89 10.59
CA LYS A 6 -15.11 13.04 9.88
C LYS A 6 -14.16 11.87 10.18
N GLU A 7 -14.07 11.48 11.46
CA GLU A 7 -13.26 10.32 11.85
C GLU A 7 -13.77 9.06 11.16
N LYS A 8 -15.08 8.82 11.19
CA LYS A 8 -15.70 7.67 10.51
C LYS A 8 -15.38 7.65 9.03
N LEU A 9 -15.48 8.78 8.31
CA LEU A 9 -15.16 8.86 6.88
C LEU A 9 -13.71 8.47 6.61
N ILE A 10 -12.77 8.95 7.43
CA ILE A 10 -11.35 8.61 7.31
C ILE A 10 -11.13 7.12 7.57
N ARG A 11 -11.81 6.53 8.56
CA ARG A 11 -11.71 5.09 8.84
C ARG A 11 -12.28 4.23 7.72
N VAL A 12 -13.40 4.64 7.12
CA VAL A 12 -13.95 3.98 5.92
C VAL A 12 -12.95 4.02 4.77
N LEU A 13 -12.27 5.15 4.55
CA LEU A 13 -11.21 5.27 3.56
C LEU A 13 -10.07 4.28 3.86
N GLN A 14 -9.56 4.24 5.09
CA GLN A 14 -8.49 3.33 5.49
C GLN A 14 -8.85 1.85 5.30
N ILE A 15 -10.10 1.48 5.62
CA ILE A 15 -10.59 0.11 5.39
C ILE A 15 -10.62 -0.21 3.89
N LEU A 16 -11.10 0.72 3.06
CA LEU A 16 -11.15 0.52 1.61
C LEU A 16 -9.76 0.48 0.97
N GLU A 17 -8.80 1.21 1.53
CA GLU A 17 -7.39 1.16 1.10
C GLU A 17 -6.75 -0.22 1.25
N GLU A 18 -7.28 -1.06 2.13
CA GLU A 18 -6.82 -2.43 2.34
C GLU A 18 -7.47 -3.44 1.38
N THR A 19 -8.47 -3.00 0.60
CA THR A 19 -9.22 -3.85 -0.33
C THR A 19 -8.57 -3.89 -1.72
N ASP A 20 -8.86 -4.92 -2.46
CA ASP A 20 -8.54 -5.07 -3.88
C ASP A 20 -9.68 -5.80 -4.60
N GLU A 21 -9.60 -5.91 -5.93
CA GLU A 21 -10.61 -6.60 -6.75
C GLU A 21 -10.86 -8.05 -6.31
N LYS A 22 -9.85 -8.72 -5.74
CA LYS A 22 -9.92 -10.10 -5.26
C LYS A 22 -10.41 -10.22 -3.81
N SER A 23 -10.38 -9.11 -3.07
CA SER A 23 -10.76 -9.03 -1.66
C SER A 23 -11.63 -7.79 -1.41
N PRO A 24 -12.78 -7.66 -2.07
CA PRO A 24 -13.69 -6.54 -1.85
C PRO A 24 -14.36 -6.67 -0.47
N MET A 25 -14.89 -5.58 0.03
CA MET A 25 -15.67 -5.55 1.28
C MET A 25 -17.06 -4.99 1.06
N ASN A 26 -18.06 -5.65 1.62
CA ASN A 26 -19.42 -5.15 1.66
C ASN A 26 -19.67 -4.25 2.87
N ALA A 27 -20.79 -3.51 2.87
CA ALA A 27 -21.11 -2.58 3.94
C ALA A 27 -21.19 -3.25 5.32
N THR A 28 -21.61 -4.51 5.41
CA THR A 28 -21.68 -5.24 6.69
C THR A 28 -20.27 -5.54 7.23
N GLN A 29 -19.35 -5.91 6.36
CA GLN A 29 -17.95 -6.15 6.72
C GLN A 29 -17.26 -4.85 7.15
N ILE A 30 -17.52 -3.74 6.42
CA ILE A 30 -16.99 -2.42 6.79
C ILE A 30 -17.51 -2.00 8.18
N LEU A 31 -18.83 -2.20 8.46
CA LEU A 31 -19.39 -1.89 9.78
C LEU A 31 -18.74 -2.71 10.89
N LYS A 32 -18.55 -4.01 10.67
CA LYS A 32 -17.89 -4.89 11.61
C LYS A 32 -16.44 -4.43 11.90
N TYR A 33 -15.72 -4.03 10.87
CA TYR A 33 -14.36 -3.49 11.00
C TYR A 33 -14.33 -2.16 11.79
N LEU A 34 -15.31 -1.26 11.54
CA LEU A 34 -15.43 -0.01 12.28
C LEU A 34 -15.68 -0.26 13.77
N GLU A 35 -16.49 -1.25 14.11
CA GLU A 35 -16.80 -1.62 15.49
C GLU A 35 -15.60 -2.32 16.18
N GLU A 36 -15.03 -3.34 15.56
CA GLU A 36 -13.99 -4.20 16.15
C GLU A 36 -12.62 -3.49 16.27
N GLU A 37 -12.19 -2.77 15.24
CA GLU A 37 -10.86 -2.19 15.18
C GLU A 37 -10.83 -0.72 15.65
N TYR A 38 -11.90 0.02 15.41
CA TYR A 38 -11.92 1.46 15.69
C TYR A 38 -12.91 1.85 16.77
N GLN A 39 -13.66 0.91 17.35
CA GLN A 39 -14.64 1.14 18.42
C GLN A 39 -15.71 2.19 18.02
N ILE A 40 -16.00 2.27 16.72
CA ILE A 40 -17.02 3.15 16.16
C ILE A 40 -18.33 2.36 16.06
N GLU A 41 -19.17 2.54 17.08
CA GLU A 41 -20.48 1.88 17.19
C GLU A 41 -21.62 2.72 16.59
N GLN A 42 -22.79 2.10 16.45
CA GLN A 42 -24.07 2.76 16.02
C GLN A 42 -24.03 3.37 14.61
N VAL A 43 -23.22 2.82 13.71
CA VAL A 43 -23.18 3.21 12.30
C VAL A 43 -24.16 2.38 11.50
N ASP A 44 -25.01 3.02 10.70
CA ASP A 44 -25.92 2.34 9.79
C ASP A 44 -25.30 2.12 8.40
N ARG A 45 -25.83 1.13 7.64
CA ARG A 45 -25.35 0.82 6.28
C ARG A 45 -25.51 2.01 5.32
N ARG A 46 -26.56 2.83 5.48
CA ARG A 46 -26.80 3.98 4.61
C ARG A 46 -25.72 5.04 4.81
N SER A 47 -25.21 5.16 6.03
CA SER A 47 -24.10 6.03 6.36
C SER A 47 -22.81 5.61 5.64
N VAL A 48 -22.49 4.31 5.62
CA VAL A 48 -21.34 3.78 4.87
C VAL A 48 -21.48 4.04 3.36
N TYR A 49 -22.66 3.83 2.80
CA TYR A 49 -22.91 4.14 1.38
C TYR A 49 -22.71 5.62 1.04
N ARG A 50 -23.13 6.53 1.94
CA ARG A 50 -22.90 7.97 1.76
C ARG A 50 -21.42 8.32 1.81
N ASP A 51 -20.68 7.70 2.73
CA ASP A 51 -19.24 7.91 2.84
C ASP A 51 -18.50 7.42 1.59
N ILE A 52 -18.84 6.23 1.07
CA ILE A 52 -18.25 5.70 -0.16
C ILE A 52 -18.53 6.64 -1.35
N LYS A 53 -19.76 7.14 -1.49
CA LYS A 53 -20.10 8.10 -2.54
C LYS A 53 -19.35 9.42 -2.40
N MET A 54 -19.16 9.90 -1.17
CA MET A 54 -18.38 11.10 -0.90
C MET A 54 -16.92 10.88 -1.31
N LEU A 55 -16.31 9.76 -0.96
CA LEU A 55 -14.94 9.43 -1.35
C LEU A 55 -14.80 9.34 -2.87
N GLN A 56 -15.76 8.70 -3.56
CA GLN A 56 -15.79 8.67 -5.03
C GLN A 56 -15.89 10.07 -5.63
N PHE A 57 -16.73 10.94 -5.05
CA PHE A 57 -16.84 12.34 -5.46
C PHE A 57 -15.53 13.12 -5.25
N CYS A 58 -14.79 12.81 -4.18
CA CYS A 58 -13.45 13.36 -3.91
C CYS A 58 -12.34 12.81 -4.83
N GLY A 59 -12.66 11.90 -5.76
CA GLY A 59 -11.71 11.40 -6.75
C GLY A 59 -11.01 10.09 -6.37
N TYR A 60 -11.43 9.42 -5.30
CA TYR A 60 -10.90 8.08 -4.98
C TYR A 60 -11.46 7.03 -5.93
N GLU A 61 -10.58 6.19 -6.49
CA GLU A 61 -10.94 5.12 -7.42
C GLU A 61 -11.56 3.91 -6.68
N ILE A 62 -12.80 4.07 -6.21
CA ILE A 62 -13.57 3.04 -5.52
C ILE A 62 -14.59 2.45 -6.50
N TYR A 63 -14.50 1.14 -6.71
CA TYR A 63 -15.35 0.40 -7.64
C TYR A 63 -16.26 -0.57 -6.90
N GLN A 64 -17.46 -0.73 -7.42
CA GLN A 64 -18.39 -1.75 -6.94
C GLN A 64 -18.18 -3.03 -7.76
N CYS A 65 -18.12 -4.19 -7.09
CA CYS A 65 -18.04 -5.47 -7.78
C CYS A 65 -19.27 -5.73 -8.65
N ALA A 66 -19.11 -6.52 -9.72
CA ALA A 66 -20.21 -6.95 -10.59
C ALA A 66 -21.30 -7.67 -9.79
N ASP A 67 -20.92 -8.53 -8.84
CA ASP A 67 -21.82 -9.02 -7.80
C ASP A 67 -21.86 -8.00 -6.65
N LYS A 68 -22.99 -7.27 -6.56
CA LYS A 68 -23.23 -6.25 -5.52
C LYS A 68 -23.11 -6.78 -4.09
N LYS A 69 -23.26 -8.10 -3.87
CA LYS A 69 -23.10 -8.73 -2.56
C LYS A 69 -21.65 -8.73 -2.09
N MET A 70 -20.70 -8.73 -3.02
CA MET A 70 -19.27 -8.68 -2.72
C MET A 70 -18.84 -7.31 -2.18
N GLY A 71 -19.48 -6.22 -2.59
CA GLY A 71 -19.25 -4.89 -2.07
C GLY A 71 -18.36 -4.02 -2.95
N TRP A 72 -17.41 -3.31 -2.33
CA TRP A 72 -16.53 -2.34 -2.97
C TRP A 72 -15.06 -2.69 -2.75
N TYR A 73 -14.25 -2.22 -3.66
CA TYR A 73 -12.80 -2.24 -3.56
C TYR A 73 -12.21 -0.94 -4.08
N MET A 74 -11.04 -0.59 -3.58
CA MET A 74 -10.29 0.58 -4.06
C MET A 74 -9.15 0.12 -4.96
N LYS A 75 -9.03 0.76 -6.11
CA LYS A 75 -7.88 0.57 -7.00
C LYS A 75 -6.77 1.54 -6.58
N LYS A 76 -5.96 1.10 -5.62
CA LYS A 76 -4.88 1.93 -5.05
C LYS A 76 -3.50 1.63 -5.65
N HIS A 77 -3.36 0.47 -6.30
CA HIS A 77 -2.04 -0.02 -6.63
C HIS A 77 -1.59 0.45 -8.00
N ILE A 78 -0.56 1.31 -8.01
CA ILE A 78 0.14 1.76 -9.22
C ILE A 78 0.79 0.55 -9.92
N PHE A 79 1.25 -0.42 -9.13
CA PHE A 79 1.91 -1.62 -9.60
C PHE A 79 1.05 -2.87 -9.39
N SER A 80 1.05 -3.75 -10.37
CA SER A 80 0.47 -5.10 -10.27
C SER A 80 1.35 -6.03 -9.42
N ASP A 81 0.80 -7.14 -8.94
CA ASP A 81 1.52 -8.10 -8.11
C ASP A 81 2.80 -8.63 -8.78
N TRP A 82 2.77 -8.87 -10.11
CA TRP A 82 3.94 -9.37 -10.83
C TRP A 82 5.04 -8.31 -10.96
N GLU A 83 4.71 -7.03 -11.12
CA GLU A 83 5.66 -5.92 -11.16
C GLU A 83 6.35 -5.74 -9.80
N ILE A 84 5.59 -5.77 -8.72
CA ILE A 84 6.14 -5.77 -7.36
C ILE A 84 7.06 -6.98 -7.15
N LYS A 85 6.68 -8.16 -7.63
CA LYS A 85 7.51 -9.37 -7.51
C LYS A 85 8.87 -9.19 -8.20
N ILE A 86 8.88 -8.65 -9.42
CA ILE A 86 10.13 -8.35 -10.14
C ILE A 86 10.99 -7.37 -9.35
N MET A 87 10.40 -6.29 -8.81
CA MET A 87 11.13 -5.31 -8.01
C MET A 87 11.71 -5.93 -6.73
N LEU A 88 10.95 -6.76 -6.03
CA LEU A 88 11.43 -7.48 -4.84
C LEU A 88 12.60 -8.42 -5.18
N ASP A 89 12.53 -9.15 -6.30
CA ASP A 89 13.59 -10.02 -6.74
C ASP A 89 14.85 -9.25 -7.16
N ALA A 90 14.68 -8.12 -7.84
CA ALA A 90 15.78 -7.24 -8.20
C ALA A 90 16.50 -6.69 -6.95
N VAL A 91 15.77 -6.21 -5.96
CA VAL A 91 16.31 -5.77 -4.67
C VAL A 91 17.07 -6.90 -3.96
N GLN A 92 16.53 -8.12 -4.01
CA GLN A 92 17.17 -9.28 -3.38
C GLN A 92 18.48 -9.69 -4.06
N GLN A 93 18.61 -9.44 -5.36
CA GLN A 93 19.80 -9.79 -6.15
C GLN A 93 20.81 -8.63 -6.24
N ALA A 94 20.42 -7.43 -5.84
CA ALA A 94 21.28 -6.26 -5.87
C ALA A 94 22.51 -6.48 -4.96
N ARG A 95 23.69 -6.41 -5.55
CA ARG A 95 24.98 -6.55 -4.83
C ARG A 95 25.52 -5.21 -4.30
N CYS A 96 24.90 -4.12 -4.74
CA CYS A 96 25.34 -2.75 -4.42
C CYS A 96 24.74 -2.21 -3.13
N ILE A 97 23.77 -2.90 -2.52
CA ILE A 97 23.09 -2.48 -1.29
C ILE A 97 23.35 -3.48 -0.17
N SER A 98 23.42 -2.97 1.08
CA SER A 98 23.58 -3.80 2.26
C SER A 98 22.32 -4.63 2.53
N ALA A 99 22.46 -5.70 3.33
CA ALA A 99 21.31 -6.53 3.73
C ALA A 99 20.24 -5.72 4.50
N LYS A 100 20.66 -4.73 5.29
CA LYS A 100 19.77 -3.80 6.01
C LYS A 100 18.97 -2.93 5.05
N GLU A 101 19.63 -2.25 4.12
CA GLU A 101 18.99 -1.42 3.10
C GLU A 101 18.04 -2.23 2.20
N ALA A 102 18.47 -3.44 1.79
CA ALA A 102 17.61 -4.35 1.03
C ALA A 102 16.33 -4.72 1.79
N LYS A 103 16.43 -4.97 3.10
CA LYS A 103 15.27 -5.26 3.94
C LYS A 103 14.33 -4.05 4.02
N GLU A 104 14.84 -2.87 4.28
CA GLU A 104 14.05 -1.65 4.35
C GLU A 104 13.36 -1.33 3.03
N LEU A 105 14.06 -1.47 1.91
CA LEU A 105 13.51 -1.25 0.57
C LEU A 105 12.41 -2.26 0.23
N LYS A 106 12.58 -3.53 0.60
CA LYS A 106 11.56 -4.56 0.44
C LYS A 106 10.29 -4.24 1.23
N GLU A 107 10.41 -3.79 2.49
CA GLU A 107 9.24 -3.39 3.28
C GLU A 107 8.49 -2.24 2.62
N ARG A 108 9.19 -1.20 2.12
CA ARG A 108 8.57 -0.10 1.39
C ARG A 108 7.88 -0.56 0.10
N LEU A 109 8.46 -1.50 -0.65
CA LEU A 109 7.82 -2.08 -1.83
C LEU A 109 6.56 -2.87 -1.46
N LEU A 110 6.58 -3.59 -0.33
CA LEU A 110 5.42 -4.31 0.17
C LEU A 110 4.29 -3.38 0.61
N ASP A 111 4.60 -2.16 1.08
CA ASP A 111 3.60 -1.15 1.41
C ASP A 111 2.84 -0.61 0.16
N LEU A 112 3.38 -0.83 -1.04
CA LEU A 112 2.70 -0.51 -2.29
C LEU A 112 1.69 -1.59 -2.73
N THR A 113 1.56 -2.68 -1.96
CA THR A 113 0.65 -3.79 -2.28
C THR A 113 -0.55 -3.85 -1.34
N SER A 114 -1.57 -4.64 -1.71
CA SER A 114 -2.68 -4.96 -0.80
C SER A 114 -2.21 -5.84 0.37
N LYS A 115 -2.92 -5.81 1.50
CA LYS A 115 -2.66 -6.70 2.65
C LYS A 115 -2.56 -8.17 2.23
N ARG A 116 -3.43 -8.61 1.33
CA ARG A 116 -3.45 -9.98 0.80
C ARG A 116 -2.20 -10.31 0.00
N SER A 117 -1.79 -9.44 -0.90
CA SER A 117 -0.59 -9.61 -1.71
C SER A 117 0.67 -9.55 -0.84
N ARG A 118 0.72 -8.63 0.12
CA ARG A 118 1.80 -8.54 1.12
C ARG A 118 1.99 -9.87 1.86
N SER A 119 0.92 -10.47 2.38
CA SER A 119 0.99 -11.76 3.07
C SER A 119 1.57 -12.85 2.18
N ARG A 120 1.14 -12.95 0.91
CA ARG A 120 1.68 -13.92 -0.04
C ARG A 120 3.17 -13.71 -0.32
N PHE A 121 3.60 -12.47 -0.51
CA PHE A 121 5.01 -12.15 -0.75
C PHE A 121 5.90 -12.45 0.45
N CYS A 122 5.45 -12.16 1.67
CA CYS A 122 6.18 -12.50 2.89
C CYS A 122 6.47 -14.01 2.99
N HIS A 123 5.52 -14.87 2.59
CA HIS A 123 5.73 -16.32 2.59
C HIS A 123 6.67 -16.82 1.49
N MET A 124 6.80 -16.08 0.38
CA MET A 124 7.67 -16.45 -0.75
C MET A 124 9.12 -15.97 -0.57
N MET A 125 9.35 -15.05 0.36
CA MET A 125 10.66 -14.46 0.58
C MET A 125 11.49 -15.31 1.53
N THR A 126 12.26 -16.26 0.98
CA THR A 126 13.31 -16.94 1.75
C THR A 126 14.48 -15.99 1.96
N PRO A 127 14.99 -15.84 3.19
CA PRO A 127 16.20 -15.08 3.42
C PRO A 127 17.37 -15.77 2.72
N LYS A 128 18.01 -15.14 1.73
CA LYS A 128 19.32 -15.58 1.28
C LYS A 128 20.33 -15.26 2.40
N ALA A 129 20.88 -16.30 2.99
CA ALA A 129 22.11 -16.20 3.74
C ALA A 129 23.23 -15.82 2.76
N GLY A 130 23.68 -14.61 2.82
CA GLY A 130 24.76 -14.12 1.99
C GLY A 130 25.25 -12.81 2.57
N ASN A 131 26.26 -12.90 3.44
CA ASN A 131 26.96 -11.80 4.04
C ASN A 131 27.61 -10.92 2.97
N MET A 132 27.27 -9.65 2.97
CA MET A 132 28.27 -8.59 2.84
C MET A 132 27.84 -7.48 3.79
N ASP A 133 28.52 -7.44 4.95
CA ASP A 133 28.57 -6.26 5.80
C ASP A 133 29.28 -5.16 5.00
N SER A 134 28.51 -4.34 4.33
CA SER A 134 28.97 -3.03 3.89
C SER A 134 28.18 -1.99 4.69
N ASP A 135 28.84 -1.45 5.67
CA ASP A 135 28.42 -0.25 6.46
C ASP A 135 28.34 1.02 5.60
N ARG A 136 28.05 0.88 4.33
CA ARG A 136 27.98 2.02 3.40
C ARG A 136 26.54 2.41 3.19
N GLU A 137 26.22 3.65 3.49
CA GLU A 137 24.96 4.33 3.17
C GLU A 137 24.83 4.48 1.64
N THR A 138 24.62 3.36 0.95
CA THR A 138 24.58 3.28 -0.51
C THR A 138 23.50 4.17 -1.09
N GLY A 139 22.36 4.33 -0.37
CA GLY A 139 21.30 5.24 -0.77
C GLY A 139 21.76 6.68 -0.91
N TYR A 140 22.57 7.18 0.04
CA TYR A 140 23.12 8.53 -0.01
C TYR A 140 24.07 8.74 -1.19
N TYR A 141 24.91 7.76 -1.49
CA TYR A 141 25.81 7.84 -2.65
C TYR A 141 25.06 7.85 -3.98
N ILE A 142 24.00 7.07 -4.11
CA ILE A 142 23.16 7.04 -5.32
C ILE A 142 22.49 8.41 -5.51
N GLU A 143 21.91 9.01 -4.48
CA GLU A 143 21.31 10.35 -4.56
C GLU A 143 22.33 11.40 -4.96
N THR A 144 23.52 11.40 -4.33
CA THR A 144 24.60 12.34 -4.67
C THR A 144 25.07 12.17 -6.13
N MET A 145 25.16 10.94 -6.63
CA MET A 145 25.50 10.66 -8.02
C MET A 145 24.42 11.16 -8.99
N LEU A 146 23.15 10.94 -8.66
CA LEU A 146 22.03 11.41 -9.49
C LEU A 146 21.99 12.94 -9.56
N GLU A 147 22.23 13.62 -8.45
CA GLU A 147 22.31 15.08 -8.41
C GLU A 147 23.50 15.60 -9.25
N ALA A 148 24.68 14.99 -9.11
CA ALA A 148 25.86 15.34 -9.90
C ALA A 148 25.61 15.15 -11.41
N MET A 149 24.99 14.06 -11.82
CA MET A 149 24.61 13.81 -13.22
C MET A 149 23.60 14.83 -13.74
N TYR A 150 22.63 15.21 -12.91
CA TYR A 150 21.64 16.23 -13.29
C TYR A 150 22.27 17.62 -13.45
N LEU A 151 23.18 18.00 -12.55
CA LEU A 151 23.91 19.27 -12.60
C LEU A 151 24.83 19.34 -13.82
N HIS A 152 25.54 18.26 -14.17
CA HIS A 152 26.37 18.20 -15.39
C HIS A 152 25.54 18.39 -16.68
N LYS A 153 24.37 17.77 -16.79
CA LYS A 153 23.46 17.98 -17.92
C LYS A 153 22.94 19.41 -18.03
N LYS A 154 22.90 20.17 -16.94
CA LYS A 154 22.41 21.56 -16.94
C LYS A 154 23.46 22.57 -17.41
N ASN A 155 24.74 22.18 -17.40
CA ASN A 155 25.86 23.04 -17.82
C ASN A 155 26.30 22.82 -19.28
N GLU A 156 25.64 21.91 -20.02
CA GLU A 156 25.91 21.63 -21.45
C GLU A 156 24.90 22.29 -22.41
N PHE A 157 24.06 23.24 -21.90
CA PHE A 157 23.14 24.04 -22.70
C PHE A 157 23.40 25.53 -22.57
#